data_fb3012a301060f90f487dfd122c09cd4
#
_entry.id   fb3012a301060f90f487dfd122c09cd4
#
_cell.length_a   1.000
_cell.length_b   1.000
_cell.length_c   1.000
_cell.angle_alpha   90.00
_cell.angle_beta   90.00
_cell.angle_gamma   90.00
#
_symmetry.space_group_name_H-M   'P 1'
#
loop_
_entity.id
_entity.type
_entity.pdbx_description
1 polymer ?
#
loop_
_entity_poly.entity_id
_entity_poly.type
_entity_poly.pdbx_seq_one_letter_code
_entity_poly.pdbx_strand_id
1 'polypeptide(L)'
;VREHSIEVLLPFLQVCAGDAPLHVVPVCVGTGQAPVLRTAGQRLARVLERCRSRDGQRPLLLVSSDMNHYEDQRTTLRKDDLALDAALKGDADALLATVAREGISMCGAAPLALAFYALHAWSPDAAVRATLVMHETSAAVSHDTGHVVGYAGLRIFSC
;
A
#
# COMPACT_ATOMS: atom_id res chain seq x y z
N VAL A 1 -17.67 -4.59 -11.36
CA VAL A 1 -17.28 -4.05 -10.03
C VAL A 1 -16.82 -2.63 -10.25
N ARG A 2 -17.42 -1.67 -9.57
CA ARG A 2 -16.93 -0.28 -9.58
C ARG A 2 -15.83 -0.19 -8.53
N GLU A 3 -14.58 0.03 -8.98
CA GLU A 3 -13.41 0.13 -8.13
C GLU A 3 -12.89 1.57 -8.17
N HIS A 4 -12.78 2.20 -7.02
CA HIS A 4 -12.38 3.61 -6.91
C HIS A 4 -10.92 3.80 -6.50
N SER A 5 -10.30 2.79 -5.89
CA SER A 5 -8.95 2.90 -5.31
C SER A 5 -7.87 3.28 -6.34
N ILE A 6 -8.06 2.87 -7.60
CA ILE A 6 -7.14 3.22 -8.70
C ILE A 6 -7.50 4.59 -9.27
N GLU A 7 -8.80 4.82 -9.49
CA GLU A 7 -9.32 6.02 -10.12
C GLU A 7 -8.92 7.30 -9.37
N VAL A 8 -8.99 7.30 -8.05
CA VAL A 8 -8.69 8.46 -7.21
C VAL A 8 -7.23 8.90 -7.27
N LEU A 9 -6.32 8.03 -7.66
CA LEU A 9 -4.89 8.34 -7.79
C LEU A 9 -4.51 8.92 -9.16
N LEU A 10 -5.30 8.68 -10.20
CA LEU A 10 -4.96 9.09 -11.57
C LEU A 10 -4.74 10.59 -11.73
N PRO A 11 -5.56 11.50 -11.18
CA PRO A 11 -5.32 12.94 -11.30
C PRO A 11 -3.98 13.37 -10.71
N PHE A 12 -3.59 12.79 -9.57
CA PHE A 12 -2.30 13.09 -8.93
C PHE A 12 -1.13 12.59 -9.78
N LEU A 13 -1.24 11.39 -10.34
CA LEU A 13 -0.23 10.84 -11.24
C LEU A 13 -0.09 11.67 -12.51
N GLN A 14 -1.19 12.17 -13.08
CA GLN A 14 -1.18 13.05 -14.24
C GLN A 14 -0.46 14.36 -13.94
N VAL A 15 -0.74 14.98 -12.80
CA VAL A 15 -0.04 16.21 -12.37
C VAL A 15 1.46 15.95 -12.19
N CYS A 16 1.83 14.83 -11.59
CA CYS A 16 3.25 14.46 -11.41
C CYS A 16 3.96 14.14 -12.73
N ALA A 17 3.25 13.56 -13.70
CA ALA A 17 3.81 13.23 -14.99
C ALA A 17 3.98 14.46 -15.91
N GLY A 18 3.19 15.53 -15.68
CA GLY A 18 3.16 16.70 -16.56
C GLY A 18 2.81 16.31 -17.99
N ASP A 19 3.65 16.71 -18.94
CA ASP A 19 3.47 16.38 -20.37
C ASP A 19 4.00 14.99 -20.75
N ALA A 20 4.62 14.25 -19.82
CA ALA A 20 5.13 12.93 -20.10
C ALA A 20 3.99 11.89 -20.20
N PRO A 21 4.09 10.91 -21.13
CA PRO A 21 3.07 9.84 -21.23
C PRO A 21 3.02 9.02 -19.96
N LEU A 22 1.81 8.88 -19.39
CA LEU A 22 1.55 8.05 -18.22
C LEU A 22 0.99 6.69 -18.65
N HIS A 23 1.71 5.61 -18.37
CA HIS A 23 1.27 4.25 -18.59
C HIS A 23 0.94 3.58 -17.25
N VAL A 24 -0.28 3.13 -17.08
CA VAL A 24 -0.77 2.51 -15.85
C VAL A 24 -1.29 1.11 -16.14
N VAL A 25 -0.88 0.14 -15.32
CA VAL A 25 -1.43 -1.22 -15.31
C VAL A 25 -2.21 -1.41 -14.00
N PRO A 26 -3.56 -1.35 -14.04
CA PRO A 26 -4.37 -1.52 -12.85
C PRO A 26 -4.40 -2.97 -12.39
N VAL A 27 -4.25 -3.20 -11.08
CA VAL A 27 -4.32 -4.53 -10.47
C VAL A 27 -5.23 -4.47 -9.24
N CYS A 28 -6.35 -5.20 -9.28
CA CYS A 28 -7.23 -5.37 -8.13
C CYS A 28 -6.93 -6.69 -7.43
N VAL A 29 -6.75 -6.63 -6.11
CA VAL A 29 -6.43 -7.80 -5.29
C VAL A 29 -7.69 -8.27 -4.57
N GLY A 30 -8.21 -9.44 -4.95
CA GLY A 30 -9.49 -10.00 -4.44
C GLY A 30 -9.33 -11.03 -3.31
N THR A 31 -8.15 -11.14 -2.68
CA THR A 31 -7.91 -12.10 -1.60
C THR A 31 -6.97 -11.53 -0.56
N GLY A 32 -7.17 -11.90 0.71
CA GLY A 32 -6.24 -11.63 1.82
C GLY A 32 -5.42 -12.86 2.26
N GLN A 33 -5.47 -13.96 1.52
CA GLN A 33 -4.76 -15.19 1.88
C GLN A 33 -3.26 -15.07 1.63
N ALA A 34 -2.45 -15.03 2.69
CA ALA A 34 -1.00 -14.85 2.62
C ALA A 34 -0.27 -15.81 1.65
N PRO A 35 -0.57 -17.13 1.58
CA PRO A 35 0.09 -18.01 0.64
C PRO A 35 -0.18 -17.65 -0.84
N VAL A 36 -1.41 -17.21 -1.14
CA VAL A 36 -1.80 -16.77 -2.48
C VAL A 36 -1.09 -15.47 -2.84
N LEU A 37 -1.08 -14.50 -1.93
CA LEU A 37 -0.40 -13.21 -2.11
C LEU A 37 1.11 -13.39 -2.28
N ARG A 38 1.73 -14.27 -1.49
CA ARG A 38 3.17 -14.61 -1.60
C ARG A 38 3.50 -15.18 -2.98
N THR A 39 2.72 -16.14 -3.45
CA THR A 39 2.90 -16.73 -4.78
C THR A 39 2.70 -15.68 -5.89
N ALA A 40 1.68 -14.84 -5.76
CA ALA A 40 1.43 -13.75 -6.70
C ALA A 40 2.57 -12.72 -6.69
N GLY A 41 3.09 -12.35 -5.50
CA GLY A 41 4.23 -11.44 -5.34
C GLY A 41 5.49 -11.95 -6.04
N GLN A 42 5.82 -13.23 -5.88
CA GLN A 42 6.95 -13.86 -6.59
C GLN A 42 6.79 -13.80 -8.12
N ARG A 43 5.58 -13.98 -8.63
CA ARG A 43 5.29 -13.84 -10.06
C ARG A 43 5.38 -12.39 -10.51
N LEU A 44 4.85 -11.47 -9.73
CA LEU A 44 4.91 -10.04 -9.99
C LEU A 44 6.37 -9.56 -10.07
N ALA A 45 7.24 -9.99 -9.16
CA ALA A 45 8.68 -9.67 -9.19
C ALA A 45 9.33 -10.03 -10.52
N ARG A 46 8.99 -11.20 -11.09
CA ARG A 46 9.50 -11.62 -12.43
C ARG A 46 8.97 -10.74 -13.56
N VAL A 47 7.73 -10.29 -13.45
CA VAL A 47 7.15 -9.35 -14.43
C VAL A 47 7.83 -8.01 -14.35
N LEU A 48 8.00 -7.45 -13.14
CA LEU A 48 8.66 -6.17 -12.91
C LEU A 48 10.10 -6.16 -13.45
N GLU A 49 10.85 -7.25 -13.28
CA GLU A 49 12.20 -7.36 -13.84
C GLU A 49 12.19 -7.34 -15.38
N ARG A 50 11.21 -7.98 -16.02
CA ARG A 50 11.04 -7.95 -17.48
C ARG A 50 10.61 -6.58 -18.01
N CYS A 51 9.90 -5.80 -17.19
CA CYS A 51 9.41 -4.46 -17.54
C CYS A 51 10.47 -3.37 -17.29
N ARG A 52 11.68 -3.73 -16.89
CA ARG A 52 12.79 -2.79 -16.79
C ARG A 52 13.04 -2.15 -18.17
N SER A 53 13.10 -0.82 -18.20
CA SER A 53 13.40 -0.08 -19.45
C SER A 53 14.81 -0.39 -19.96
N ARG A 54 15.10 -0.02 -21.21
CA ARG A 54 16.46 -0.13 -21.78
C ARG A 54 17.50 0.68 -21.00
N ASP A 55 17.06 1.76 -20.36
CA ASP A 55 17.89 2.64 -19.51
C ASP A 55 17.99 2.13 -18.06
N GLY A 56 17.48 0.94 -17.77
CA GLY A 56 17.52 0.33 -16.45
C GLY A 56 16.47 0.84 -15.47
N GLN A 57 15.56 1.71 -15.90
CA GLN A 57 14.47 2.22 -15.04
C GLN A 57 13.49 1.10 -14.71
N ARG A 58 13.05 1.07 -13.47
CA ARG A 58 12.08 0.09 -12.96
C ARG A 58 10.67 0.67 -12.93
N PRO A 59 9.62 -0.15 -13.17
CA PRO A 59 8.26 0.29 -12.94
C PRO A 59 8.05 0.70 -11.48
N LEU A 60 7.27 1.75 -11.25
CA LEU A 60 6.83 2.13 -9.92
C LEU A 60 5.66 1.23 -9.51
N LEU A 61 5.73 0.66 -8.32
CA LEU A 61 4.59 0.04 -7.66
C LEU A 61 3.88 1.11 -6.81
N LEU A 62 2.62 1.36 -7.13
CA LEU A 62 1.76 2.25 -6.35
C LEU A 62 0.65 1.44 -5.71
N VAL A 63 0.52 1.52 -4.40
CA VAL A 63 -0.53 0.87 -3.63
C VAL A 63 -1.51 1.92 -3.13
N SER A 64 -2.78 1.74 -3.44
CA SER A 64 -3.87 2.58 -2.93
C SER A 64 -4.55 1.91 -1.75
N SER A 65 -4.67 2.61 -0.65
CA SER A 65 -5.31 2.15 0.57
C SER A 65 -5.73 3.33 1.42
N ASP A 66 -6.90 3.21 2.05
CA ASP A 66 -7.15 3.94 3.30
C ASP A 66 -6.67 3.08 4.48
N MET A 67 -6.53 3.69 5.65
CA MET A 67 -6.21 3.00 6.90
C MET A 67 -7.49 2.49 7.59
N ASN A 68 -7.66 2.68 8.89
CA ASN A 68 -8.88 2.25 9.58
C ASN A 68 -10.07 3.17 9.28
N HIS A 69 -11.29 2.61 9.28
CA HIS A 69 -12.51 3.32 8.90
C HIS A 69 -13.57 3.30 10.00
N TYR A 70 -14.35 4.39 10.07
CA TYR A 70 -15.65 4.50 10.73
C TYR A 70 -15.66 4.26 12.23
N GLU A 71 -14.51 4.39 12.90
CA GLU A 71 -14.40 4.42 14.36
C GLU A 71 -14.06 5.85 14.82
N ASP A 72 -14.09 6.06 16.15
CA ASP A 72 -13.64 7.33 16.71
C ASP A 72 -12.14 7.57 16.43
N GLN A 73 -11.72 8.83 16.44
CA GLN A 73 -10.37 9.21 16.08
C GLN A 73 -9.29 8.54 16.94
N ARG A 74 -9.54 8.41 18.25
CA ARG A 74 -8.57 7.78 19.16
C ARG A 74 -8.36 6.31 18.83
N THR A 75 -9.45 5.59 18.59
CA THR A 75 -9.43 4.18 18.21
C THR A 75 -8.77 4.00 16.86
N THR A 76 -9.12 4.85 15.87
CA THR A 76 -8.55 4.81 14.52
C THR A 76 -7.05 5.04 14.56
N LEU A 77 -6.55 6.10 15.21
CA LEU A 77 -5.12 6.38 15.33
C LEU A 77 -4.36 5.21 15.97
N ARG A 78 -4.90 4.63 17.05
CA ARG A 78 -4.27 3.45 17.68
C ARG A 78 -4.18 2.25 16.73
N LYS A 79 -5.23 1.97 15.97
CA LYS A 79 -5.26 0.87 15.00
C LYS A 79 -4.33 1.13 13.83
N ASP A 80 -4.32 2.35 13.34
CA ASP A 80 -3.42 2.77 12.27
C ASP A 80 -1.96 2.61 12.67
N ASP A 81 -1.58 3.05 13.88
CA ASP A 81 -0.22 2.90 14.40
C ASP A 81 0.23 1.44 14.40
N LEU A 82 -0.64 0.50 14.80
CA LEU A 82 -0.34 -0.94 14.79
C LEU A 82 -0.10 -1.48 13.37
N ALA A 83 -0.89 -1.05 12.39
CA ALA A 83 -0.70 -1.43 10.99
C ALA A 83 0.55 -0.78 10.39
N LEU A 84 0.80 0.49 10.72
CA LEU A 84 1.98 1.24 10.29
C LEU A 84 3.28 0.63 10.82
N ASP A 85 3.31 0.18 12.07
CA ASP A 85 4.48 -0.49 12.66
C ASP A 85 4.93 -1.73 11.86
N ALA A 86 3.98 -2.50 11.35
CA ALA A 86 4.29 -3.65 10.48
C ALA A 86 4.69 -3.19 9.06
N ALA A 87 3.97 -2.21 8.52
CA ALA A 87 4.23 -1.67 7.19
C ALA A 87 5.60 -1.01 7.08
N LEU A 88 6.04 -0.27 8.11
CA LEU A 88 7.35 0.39 8.13
C LEU A 88 8.52 -0.60 8.12
N LYS A 89 8.31 -1.80 8.66
CA LYS A 89 9.29 -2.90 8.64
C LYS A 89 9.32 -3.65 7.31
N GLY A 90 8.35 -3.39 6.41
CA GLY A 90 8.19 -4.12 5.16
C GLY A 90 7.75 -5.58 5.37
N ASP A 91 7.12 -5.89 6.50
CA ASP A 91 6.73 -7.25 6.88
C ASP A 91 5.27 -7.54 6.48
N ALA A 92 5.11 -8.25 5.35
CA ALA A 92 3.81 -8.60 4.80
C ALA A 92 3.00 -9.52 5.73
N ASP A 93 3.65 -10.50 6.37
CA ASP A 93 2.96 -11.46 7.24
C ASP A 93 2.52 -10.78 8.54
N ALA A 94 3.38 -9.95 9.14
CA ALA A 94 3.04 -9.17 10.33
C ALA A 94 1.91 -8.16 10.04
N LEU A 95 1.91 -7.51 8.88
CA LEU A 95 0.84 -6.59 8.49
C LEU A 95 -0.51 -7.32 8.41
N LEU A 96 -0.59 -8.41 7.65
CA LEU A 96 -1.84 -9.18 7.51
C LEU A 96 -2.32 -9.75 8.85
N ALA A 97 -1.40 -10.28 9.66
CA ALA A 97 -1.74 -10.82 10.98
C ALA A 97 -2.25 -9.72 11.93
N THR A 98 -1.62 -8.55 11.92
CA THR A 98 -2.04 -7.41 12.77
C THR A 98 -3.40 -6.88 12.35
N VAL A 99 -3.61 -6.65 11.05
CA VAL A 99 -4.90 -6.19 10.52
C VAL A 99 -6.03 -7.14 10.90
N ALA A 100 -5.80 -8.46 10.75
CA ALA A 100 -6.81 -9.47 11.11
C ALA A 100 -7.05 -9.56 12.62
N ARG A 101 -6.01 -9.57 13.44
CA ARG A 101 -6.09 -9.70 14.89
C ARG A 101 -6.76 -8.50 15.55
N GLU A 102 -6.43 -7.30 15.12
CA GLU A 102 -6.94 -6.05 15.70
C GLU A 102 -8.25 -5.58 15.04
N GLY A 103 -8.75 -6.30 14.04
CA GLY A 103 -9.95 -5.90 13.30
C GLY A 103 -9.81 -4.53 12.64
N ILE A 104 -8.66 -4.28 12.00
CA ILE A 104 -8.40 -3.02 11.30
C ILE A 104 -9.05 -3.08 9.92
N SER A 105 -9.83 -2.07 9.57
CA SER A 105 -10.55 -2.05 8.30
C SER A 105 -9.73 -1.48 7.12
N MET A 106 -8.40 -1.62 7.17
CA MET A 106 -7.48 -1.18 6.12
C MET A 106 -7.78 -1.90 4.80
N CYS A 107 -8.34 -1.18 3.81
CA CYS A 107 -8.79 -1.78 2.55
C CYS A 107 -7.64 -2.28 1.67
N GLY A 108 -6.50 -1.63 1.71
CA GLY A 108 -5.30 -1.97 0.93
C GLY A 108 -4.29 -2.87 1.65
N ALA A 109 -4.63 -3.53 2.75
CA ALA A 109 -3.70 -4.43 3.45
C ALA A 109 -3.19 -5.57 2.55
N ALA A 110 -4.07 -6.19 1.77
CA ALA A 110 -3.70 -7.25 0.84
C ALA A 110 -2.85 -6.77 -0.34
N PRO A 111 -3.19 -5.66 -1.04
CA PRO A 111 -2.30 -5.06 -2.04
C PRO A 111 -0.92 -4.67 -1.50
N LEU A 112 -0.85 -4.11 -0.29
CA LEU A 112 0.42 -3.73 0.32
C LEU A 112 1.27 -4.96 0.67
N ALA A 113 0.65 -6.00 1.22
CA ALA A 113 1.33 -7.27 1.46
C ALA A 113 1.84 -7.93 0.16
N LEU A 114 1.04 -7.88 -0.92
CA LEU A 114 1.45 -8.33 -2.24
C LEU A 114 2.69 -7.56 -2.74
N ALA A 115 2.71 -6.24 -2.57
CA ALA A 115 3.85 -5.41 -2.95
C ALA A 115 5.10 -5.77 -2.13
N PHE A 116 4.99 -5.98 -0.82
CA PHE A 116 6.11 -6.43 0.02
C PHE A 116 6.64 -7.79 -0.42
N TYR A 117 5.77 -8.78 -0.66
CA TYR A 117 6.22 -10.08 -1.19
C TYR A 117 6.90 -9.96 -2.55
N ALA A 118 6.43 -9.04 -3.40
CA ALA A 118 7.07 -8.80 -4.69
C ALA A 118 8.45 -8.17 -4.53
N LEU A 119 8.59 -7.16 -3.67
CA LEU A 119 9.86 -6.49 -3.40
C LEU A 119 10.89 -7.42 -2.78
N HIS A 120 10.50 -8.23 -1.79
CA HIS A 120 11.38 -9.25 -1.21
C HIS A 120 11.84 -10.30 -2.24
N ALA A 121 10.95 -10.71 -3.15
CA ALA A 121 11.31 -11.65 -4.20
C ALA A 121 12.16 -11.00 -5.31
N TRP A 122 12.01 -9.70 -5.53
CA TRP A 122 12.77 -8.95 -6.53
C TRP A 122 14.18 -8.60 -6.08
N SER A 123 14.36 -8.34 -4.79
CA SER A 123 15.65 -7.99 -4.19
C SER A 123 15.85 -8.82 -2.92
N PRO A 124 16.16 -10.14 -3.04
CA PRO A 124 16.17 -11.04 -1.88
C PRO A 124 17.26 -10.70 -0.86
N ASP A 125 18.35 -10.08 -1.31
CA ASP A 125 19.49 -9.70 -0.47
C ASP A 125 19.34 -8.30 0.14
N ALA A 126 18.29 -7.57 -0.22
CA ALA A 126 18.02 -6.22 0.27
C ALA A 126 16.90 -6.20 1.29
N ALA A 127 17.05 -5.39 2.32
CA ALA A 127 15.98 -5.18 3.29
C ALA A 127 14.88 -4.28 2.67
N VAL A 128 13.63 -4.74 2.70
CA VAL A 128 12.48 -3.89 2.37
C VAL A 128 12.13 -3.06 3.60
N ARG A 129 12.04 -1.77 3.43
CA ARG A 129 11.71 -0.79 4.46
C ARG A 129 10.70 0.22 3.92
N ALA A 130 9.99 0.87 4.83
CA ALA A 130 9.17 2.02 4.49
C ALA A 130 9.48 3.18 5.43
N THR A 131 9.22 4.39 4.97
CA THR A 131 9.20 5.60 5.79
C THR A 131 7.82 6.22 5.74
N LEU A 132 7.33 6.65 6.88
CA LEU A 132 6.09 7.41 6.98
C LEU A 132 6.35 8.84 6.50
N VAL A 133 5.57 9.27 5.52
CA VAL A 133 5.61 10.64 4.99
C VAL A 133 4.59 11.51 5.72
N MET A 134 3.38 10.98 5.92
CA MET A 134 2.29 11.66 6.61
C MET A 134 1.30 10.62 7.13
N HIS A 135 0.69 10.91 8.27
CA HIS A 135 -0.45 10.19 8.82
C HIS A 135 -1.44 11.20 9.38
N GLU A 136 -2.69 11.10 9.00
CA GLU A 136 -3.75 12.01 9.41
C GLU A 136 -5.11 11.29 9.33
N THR A 137 -6.13 11.87 9.93
CA THR A 137 -7.51 11.39 9.81
C THR A 137 -8.40 12.41 9.09
N SER A 138 -9.55 11.96 8.61
CA SER A 138 -10.56 12.85 8.01
C SER A 138 -11.00 13.99 8.94
N ALA A 139 -10.81 13.85 10.25
CA ALA A 139 -11.11 14.89 11.24
C ALA A 139 -10.29 16.17 11.06
N ALA A 140 -9.11 16.09 10.45
CA ALA A 140 -8.30 17.27 10.12
C ALA A 140 -9.04 18.29 9.25
N VAL A 141 -9.99 17.81 8.44
CA VAL A 141 -10.79 18.65 7.54
C VAL A 141 -12.25 18.74 7.99
N SER A 142 -12.86 17.62 8.38
CA SER A 142 -14.26 17.56 8.78
C SER A 142 -14.55 18.09 10.17
N HIS A 143 -13.53 18.10 11.05
CA HIS A 143 -13.66 18.37 12.49
C HIS A 143 -14.57 17.39 13.25
N ASP A 144 -15.06 16.34 12.60
CA ASP A 144 -15.78 15.24 13.23
C ASP A 144 -14.79 14.19 13.70
N THR A 145 -14.73 13.97 15.01
CA THR A 145 -13.85 12.98 15.64
C THR A 145 -14.59 11.68 16.00
N GLY A 146 -15.88 11.63 15.77
CA GLY A 146 -16.72 10.47 16.13
C GLY A 146 -16.64 9.33 15.13
N HIS A 147 -16.52 9.65 13.83
CA HIS A 147 -16.45 8.66 12.75
C HIS A 147 -15.44 9.13 11.71
N VAL A 148 -14.22 8.62 11.80
CA VAL A 148 -13.13 9.04 10.93
C VAL A 148 -12.64 7.92 10.01
N VAL A 149 -11.88 8.34 8.99
CA VAL A 149 -11.06 7.47 8.15
C VAL A 149 -9.61 7.89 8.34
N GLY A 150 -8.72 6.93 8.58
CA GLY A 150 -7.28 7.17 8.64
C GLY A 150 -6.64 7.18 7.25
N TYR A 151 -5.65 8.03 7.06
CA TYR A 151 -4.88 8.16 5.82
C TYR A 151 -3.39 8.19 6.13
N ALA A 152 -2.60 7.44 5.37
CA ALA A 152 -1.15 7.45 5.52
C ALA A 152 -0.45 7.45 4.17
N GLY A 153 0.60 8.25 4.04
CA GLY A 153 1.52 8.22 2.93
C GLY A 153 2.81 7.49 3.32
N LEU A 154 3.17 6.45 2.58
CA LEU A 154 4.39 5.68 2.80
C LEU A 154 5.28 5.72 1.57
N ARG A 155 6.59 5.90 1.79
CA ARG A 155 7.61 5.64 0.78
C ARG A 155 8.28 4.31 1.09
N ILE A 156 8.19 3.36 0.15
CA ILE A 156 8.74 2.01 0.28
C ILE A 156 9.98 1.88 -0.60
N PHE A 157 11.02 1.24 -0.10
CA PHE A 157 12.29 1.05 -0.80
C PHE A 157 12.97 -0.25 -0.36
N SER A 158 13.85 -0.76 -1.21
CA SER A 158 14.77 -1.85 -0.89
C SER A 158 16.20 -1.29 -0.80
N CYS A 159 16.94 -1.62 0.25
CA CYS A 159 18.29 -1.13 0.53
C CYS A 159 19.24 -2.27 0.95
#